data_b37f62fce99f49e8c1fc823a45855be3
#
_entry.id   b37f62fce99f49e8c1fc823a45855be3
#
_cell.length_a   1.000
_cell.length_b   1.000
_cell.length_c   1.000
_cell.angle_alpha   90.00
_cell.angle_beta   90.00
_cell.angle_gamma   90.00
#
_symmetry.space_group_name_H-M   'P 1'
#
loop_
_entity.id
_entity.type
_entity.pdbx_description
1 polymer ?
#
loop_
_entity_poly.entity_id
_entity_poly.type
_entity_poly.pdbx_seq_one_letter_code
_entity_poly.pdbx_strand_id
1 'polypeptide(L)'
;KFMQSIKKISNLIKENKPEHFRAVATNSFRIIKDHKFLSSVENNLGFPIDIVSAYEEAELIFKGVINTTEIVTDDFYIIDIGGSSTEIITVEDRSIKNIASYQTGSSQMHNLFFKSSDKFTSFNKSSAWAQNIILNSNLIAPCQTNKIKNKYEDVCLFQKNIPAYGA
;
A
#
# COMPACT_ATOMS: atom_id res chain seq x y z
N LYS A 1 -18.35 -14.91 1.22
CA LYS A 1 -17.56 -14.49 0.03
C LYS A 1 -16.04 -14.69 0.24
N PHE A 2 -15.42 -14.13 1.30
CA PHE A 2 -13.97 -14.23 1.52
C PHE A 2 -13.47 -15.70 1.55
N MET A 3 -14.03 -16.56 2.42
CA MET A 3 -13.65 -17.98 2.51
C MET A 3 -13.88 -18.76 1.21
N GLN A 4 -14.87 -18.37 0.41
CA GLN A 4 -15.07 -18.98 -0.92
C GLN A 4 -13.94 -18.61 -1.88
N SER A 5 -13.42 -17.37 -1.79
CA SER A 5 -12.24 -16.96 -2.58
C SER A 5 -10.99 -17.72 -2.15
N ILE A 6 -10.77 -17.91 -0.85
CA ILE A 6 -9.66 -18.72 -0.32
C ILE A 6 -9.72 -20.16 -0.85
N LYS A 7 -10.90 -20.79 -0.84
CA LYS A 7 -11.07 -22.14 -1.40
C LYS A 7 -10.78 -22.21 -2.89
N LYS A 8 -11.18 -21.19 -3.67
CA LYS A 8 -10.85 -21.12 -5.10
C LYS A 8 -9.33 -21.06 -5.31
N ILE A 9 -8.63 -20.22 -4.55
CA ILE A 9 -7.16 -20.13 -4.61
C ILE A 9 -6.54 -21.49 -4.25
N SER A 10 -7.00 -22.15 -3.18
CA SER A 10 -6.53 -23.48 -2.81
C SER A 10 -6.68 -24.50 -3.94
N ASN A 11 -7.82 -24.49 -4.65
CA ASN A 11 -8.04 -25.37 -5.79
C ASN A 11 -7.08 -25.07 -6.95
N LEU A 12 -6.89 -23.80 -7.28
CA LEU A 12 -5.92 -23.37 -8.31
C LEU A 12 -4.49 -23.82 -8.00
N ILE A 13 -4.07 -23.73 -6.73
CA ILE A 13 -2.76 -24.21 -6.30
C ILE A 13 -2.64 -25.74 -6.50
N LYS A 14 -3.67 -26.48 -6.10
CA LYS A 14 -3.70 -27.95 -6.26
C LYS A 14 -3.70 -28.40 -7.72
N GLU A 15 -4.39 -27.66 -8.59
CA GLU A 15 -4.47 -27.95 -10.03
C GLU A 15 -3.14 -27.66 -10.73
N ASN A 16 -2.50 -26.52 -10.41
CA ASN A 16 -1.26 -26.09 -11.05
C ASN A 16 0.01 -26.70 -10.45
N LYS A 17 -0.07 -27.25 -9.23
CA LYS A 17 1.03 -27.91 -8.51
C LYS A 17 2.36 -27.16 -8.60
N PRO A 18 2.41 -25.88 -8.18
CA PRO A 18 3.64 -25.11 -8.24
C PRO A 18 4.74 -25.79 -7.41
N GLU A 19 5.96 -25.76 -7.91
CA GLU A 19 7.12 -26.32 -7.20
C GLU A 19 7.39 -25.57 -5.89
N HIS A 20 7.20 -24.25 -5.91
CA HIS A 20 7.32 -23.37 -4.76
C HIS A 20 6.06 -22.53 -4.58
N PHE A 21 5.62 -22.39 -3.35
CA PHE A 21 4.45 -21.60 -2.98
C PHE A 21 4.68 -20.90 -1.64
N ARG A 22 4.37 -19.61 -1.59
CA ARG A 22 4.35 -18.82 -0.36
C ARG A 22 3.07 -17.99 -0.32
N ALA A 23 2.31 -18.09 0.77
CA ALA A 23 1.17 -17.24 1.03
C ALA A 23 1.59 -16.11 1.96
N VAL A 24 1.39 -14.87 1.54
CA VAL A 24 1.76 -13.68 2.29
C VAL A 24 0.50 -12.86 2.60
N ALA A 25 0.41 -12.34 3.81
CA ALA A 25 -0.63 -11.43 4.22
C ALA A 25 -0.02 -10.15 4.83
N THR A 26 -0.65 -9.03 4.56
CA THR A 26 -0.14 -7.70 4.89
C THR A 26 -1.03 -7.00 5.91
N ASN A 27 -1.18 -5.69 5.84
CA ASN A 27 -1.82 -4.84 6.84
C ASN A 27 -3.18 -5.37 7.35
N SER A 28 -4.06 -5.85 6.48
CA SER A 28 -5.39 -6.33 6.91
C SER A 28 -5.31 -7.48 7.90
N PHE A 29 -4.32 -8.36 7.76
CA PHE A 29 -4.10 -9.48 8.68
C PHE A 29 -3.29 -9.08 9.92
N ARG A 30 -2.40 -8.09 9.82
CA ARG A 30 -1.67 -7.55 10.99
C ARG A 30 -2.61 -6.98 12.06
N ILE A 31 -3.74 -6.40 11.66
CA ILE A 31 -4.72 -5.82 12.59
C ILE A 31 -5.72 -6.83 13.14
N ILE A 32 -5.84 -8.02 12.54
CA ILE A 32 -6.73 -9.08 13.00
C ILE A 32 -6.05 -9.81 14.17
N LYS A 33 -6.64 -9.72 15.36
CA LYS A 33 -6.15 -10.41 16.57
C LYS A 33 -6.81 -11.78 16.79
N ASP A 34 -7.71 -12.20 15.91
CA ASP A 34 -8.46 -13.46 16.03
C ASP A 34 -7.65 -14.63 15.42
N HIS A 35 -6.94 -15.35 16.28
CA HIS A 35 -6.18 -16.54 15.89
C HIS A 35 -7.06 -17.64 15.31
N LYS A 36 -8.32 -17.76 15.73
CA LYS A 36 -9.24 -18.78 15.19
C LYS A 36 -9.61 -18.46 13.74
N PHE A 37 -9.78 -17.18 13.43
CA PHE A 37 -10.01 -16.72 12.06
C PHE A 37 -8.80 -17.05 11.17
N LEU A 38 -7.58 -16.70 11.60
CA LEU A 38 -6.37 -17.01 10.85
C LEU A 38 -6.24 -18.51 10.59
N SER A 39 -6.33 -19.34 11.63
CA SER A 39 -6.28 -20.81 11.48
C SER A 39 -7.36 -21.35 10.53
N SER A 40 -8.56 -20.74 10.56
CA SER A 40 -9.62 -21.12 9.61
C SER A 40 -9.26 -20.77 8.17
N VAL A 41 -8.59 -19.65 7.93
CA VAL A 41 -8.12 -19.25 6.59
C VAL A 41 -7.04 -20.22 6.10
N GLU A 42 -6.03 -20.51 6.92
CA GLU A 42 -4.95 -21.44 6.62
C GLU A 42 -5.46 -22.85 6.32
N ASN A 43 -6.39 -23.35 7.13
CA ASN A 43 -7.03 -24.64 6.91
C ASN A 43 -7.80 -24.71 5.57
N ASN A 44 -8.47 -23.64 5.18
CA ASN A 44 -9.17 -23.57 3.89
C ASN A 44 -8.24 -23.37 2.71
N LEU A 45 -7.11 -22.68 2.91
CA LEU A 45 -6.07 -22.51 1.90
C LEU A 45 -5.27 -23.80 1.71
N GLY A 46 -4.99 -24.52 2.80
CA GLY A 46 -4.16 -25.72 2.86
C GLY A 46 -2.67 -25.43 3.06
N PHE A 47 -2.32 -24.17 3.39
CA PHE A 47 -0.95 -23.71 3.58
C PHE A 47 -0.90 -22.66 4.70
N PRO A 48 0.24 -22.55 5.41
CA PRO A 48 0.45 -21.45 6.35
C PRO A 48 0.49 -20.11 5.64
N ILE A 49 0.16 -19.05 6.37
CA ILE A 49 0.17 -17.67 5.87
C ILE A 49 1.23 -16.89 6.65
N ASP A 50 2.22 -16.35 5.94
CA ASP A 50 3.20 -15.44 6.50
C ASP A 50 2.59 -14.05 6.63
N ILE A 51 2.40 -13.57 7.86
CA ILE A 51 1.98 -12.19 8.11
C ILE A 51 3.22 -11.32 8.18
N VAL A 52 3.53 -10.65 7.09
CA VAL A 52 4.74 -9.82 6.98
C VAL A 52 4.58 -8.48 7.70
N SER A 53 5.67 -7.98 8.27
CA SER A 53 5.73 -6.63 8.82
C SER A 53 5.58 -5.57 7.73
N ALA A 54 5.28 -4.32 8.10
CA ALA A 54 5.25 -3.21 7.14
C ALA A 54 6.62 -2.98 6.49
N TYR A 55 7.70 -3.22 7.23
CA TYR A 55 9.06 -3.14 6.71
C TYR A 55 9.34 -4.22 5.65
N GLU A 56 9.02 -5.48 5.95
CA GLU A 56 9.19 -6.59 5.02
C GLU A 56 8.31 -6.44 3.78
N GLU A 57 7.07 -5.95 3.94
CA GLU A 57 6.18 -5.60 2.83
C GLU A 57 6.85 -4.58 1.90
N ALA A 58 7.39 -3.49 2.46
CA ALA A 58 8.08 -2.46 1.69
C ALA A 58 9.36 -2.97 1.01
N GLU A 59 10.13 -3.87 1.65
CA GLU A 59 11.28 -4.51 1.01
C GLU A 59 10.87 -5.38 -0.19
N LEU A 60 9.75 -6.11 -0.07
CA LEU A 60 9.23 -6.92 -1.16
C LEU A 60 8.76 -6.05 -2.33
N ILE A 61 8.07 -4.95 -2.04
CA ILE A 61 7.64 -3.95 -3.03
C ILE A 61 8.87 -3.36 -3.73
N PHE A 62 9.87 -2.90 -2.97
CA PHE A 62 11.12 -2.36 -3.52
C PHE A 62 11.79 -3.35 -4.46
N LYS A 63 11.97 -4.61 -4.04
CA LYS A 63 12.54 -5.68 -4.87
C LYS A 63 11.72 -5.92 -6.15
N GLY A 64 10.38 -5.87 -6.04
CA GLY A 64 9.50 -5.97 -7.19
C GLY A 64 9.76 -4.85 -8.19
N VAL A 65 9.72 -3.60 -7.74
CA VAL A 65 9.89 -2.41 -8.59
C VAL A 65 11.24 -2.38 -9.28
N ILE A 66 12.36 -2.57 -8.54
CA ILE A 66 13.70 -2.51 -9.14
C ILE A 66 13.99 -3.64 -10.14
N ASN A 67 13.27 -4.77 -10.04
CA ASN A 67 13.45 -5.89 -10.97
C ASN A 67 12.51 -5.84 -12.18
N THR A 68 11.47 -5.03 -12.16
CA THR A 68 10.45 -4.99 -13.22
C THR A 68 10.35 -3.65 -13.94
N THR A 69 10.96 -2.59 -13.37
CA THR A 69 10.87 -1.22 -13.89
C THR A 69 12.26 -0.70 -14.22
N GLU A 70 12.41 -0.08 -15.39
CA GLU A 70 13.63 0.63 -15.74
C GLU A 70 13.70 1.93 -14.94
N ILE A 71 14.65 2.00 -13.99
CA ILE A 71 14.84 3.15 -13.12
C ILE A 71 16.10 3.89 -13.56
N VAL A 72 15.92 5.14 -14.00
CA VAL A 72 16.98 5.98 -14.61
C VAL A 72 17.71 6.88 -13.60
N THR A 73 17.36 6.82 -12.32
CA THR A 73 17.95 7.65 -11.24
C THR A 73 18.26 6.77 -10.03
N ASP A 74 19.22 7.20 -9.22
CA ASP A 74 19.61 6.48 -8.00
C ASP A 74 18.74 6.89 -6.81
N ASP A 75 18.12 8.09 -6.87
CA ASP A 75 17.22 8.62 -5.85
C ASP A 75 15.79 8.67 -6.39
N PHE A 76 14.85 8.03 -5.70
CA PHE A 76 13.43 8.02 -6.08
C PHE A 76 12.52 7.64 -4.91
N TYR A 77 11.22 7.80 -5.12
CA TYR A 77 10.19 7.30 -4.22
C TYR A 77 9.43 6.13 -4.88
N ILE A 78 9.03 5.17 -4.06
CA ILE A 78 8.01 4.18 -4.43
C ILE A 78 6.79 4.47 -3.57
N ILE A 79 5.62 4.54 -4.22
CA ILE A 79 4.34 4.75 -3.56
C ILE A 79 3.45 3.56 -3.90
N ASP A 80 3.15 2.73 -2.91
CA ASP A 80 2.20 1.63 -3.03
C ASP A 80 0.87 2.00 -2.36
N ILE A 81 -0.20 2.07 -3.15
CA ILE A 81 -1.54 2.38 -2.66
C ILE A 81 -2.36 1.10 -2.58
N GLY A 82 -2.31 0.45 -1.44
CA GLY A 82 -3.06 -0.75 -1.16
C GLY A 82 -4.54 -0.51 -0.82
N GLY A 83 -5.23 -1.57 -0.38
CA GLY A 83 -6.62 -1.46 0.06
C GLY A 83 -6.77 -0.82 1.44
N SER A 84 -5.86 -1.11 2.35
CA SER A 84 -5.92 -0.73 3.77
C SER A 84 -4.90 0.35 4.12
N SER A 85 -3.72 0.30 3.54
CA SER A 85 -2.62 1.22 3.79
C SER A 85 -2.06 1.79 2.49
N THR A 86 -1.22 2.81 2.64
CA THR A 86 -0.34 3.35 1.59
C THR A 86 1.07 3.38 2.14
N GLU A 87 1.98 2.72 1.46
CA GLU A 87 3.39 2.71 1.78
C GLU A 87 4.13 3.75 0.93
N ILE A 88 5.03 4.51 1.57
CA ILE A 88 5.95 5.41 0.88
C ILE A 88 7.37 4.98 1.25
N ILE A 89 8.13 4.58 0.24
CA ILE A 89 9.50 4.11 0.38
C ILE A 89 10.41 5.16 -0.25
N THR A 90 11.29 5.74 0.54
CA THR A 90 12.33 6.65 0.05
C THR A 90 13.56 5.83 -0.29
N VAL A 91 14.04 5.98 -1.51
CA VAL A 91 15.26 5.33 -2.01
C VAL A 91 16.29 6.40 -2.29
N GLU A 92 17.49 6.25 -1.73
CA GLU A 92 18.67 7.07 -1.99
C GLU A 92 19.84 6.12 -2.28
N ASP A 93 20.64 6.45 -3.28
CA ASP A 93 21.76 5.60 -3.75
C ASP A 93 21.33 4.16 -4.03
N ARG A 94 20.16 3.97 -4.66
CA ARG A 94 19.53 2.66 -4.95
C ARG A 94 19.27 1.78 -3.72
N SER A 95 19.22 2.37 -2.54
CA SER A 95 18.98 1.66 -1.28
C SER A 95 17.81 2.27 -0.53
N ILE A 96 17.05 1.44 0.18
CA ILE A 96 15.95 1.91 1.02
C ILE A 96 16.53 2.78 2.14
N LYS A 97 16.15 4.04 2.15
CA LYS A 97 16.54 5.01 3.18
C LYS A 97 15.50 5.12 4.28
N ASN A 98 14.24 5.15 3.89
CA ASN A 98 13.14 5.28 4.82
C ASN A 98 11.88 4.61 4.31
N ILE A 99 11.04 4.15 5.22
CA ILE A 99 9.74 3.53 4.95
C ILE A 99 8.70 4.19 5.85
N ALA A 100 7.58 4.60 5.25
CA ALA A 100 6.41 5.08 5.95
C ALA A 100 5.18 4.29 5.50
N SER A 101 4.36 3.85 6.44
CA SER A 101 3.07 3.19 6.16
C SER A 101 1.94 4.00 6.80
N TYR A 102 0.98 4.38 5.99
CA TYR A 102 -0.16 5.20 6.39
C TYR A 102 -1.45 4.42 6.24
N GLN A 103 -2.39 4.62 7.16
CA GLN A 103 -3.72 4.01 7.09
C GLN A 103 -4.61 4.78 6.10
N THR A 104 -4.17 4.89 4.85
CA THR A 104 -4.79 5.69 3.77
C THR A 104 -5.06 4.86 2.52
N GLY A 105 -5.27 3.55 2.67
CA GLY A 105 -5.57 2.68 1.53
C GLY A 105 -6.94 2.93 0.93
N SER A 106 -7.11 2.56 -0.35
CA SER A 106 -8.29 2.84 -1.16
C SER A 106 -9.61 2.35 -0.55
N SER A 107 -9.64 1.13 -0.03
CA SER A 107 -10.84 0.56 0.62
C SER A 107 -11.14 1.23 1.95
N GLN A 108 -10.12 1.64 2.70
CA GLN A 108 -10.29 2.37 3.95
C GLN A 108 -10.87 3.77 3.68
N MET A 109 -10.31 4.49 2.71
CA MET A 109 -10.81 5.80 2.31
C MET A 109 -12.25 5.72 1.82
N HIS A 110 -12.58 4.70 1.02
CA HIS A 110 -13.95 4.46 0.59
C HIS A 110 -14.90 4.28 1.78
N ASN A 111 -14.52 3.45 2.74
CA ASN A 111 -15.37 3.16 3.91
C ASN A 111 -15.56 4.36 4.83
N LEU A 112 -14.56 5.24 4.95
CA LEU A 112 -14.64 6.42 5.80
C LEU A 112 -15.41 7.58 5.15
N PHE A 113 -15.23 7.80 3.85
CA PHE A 113 -15.68 9.04 3.20
C PHE A 113 -16.70 8.87 2.10
N PHE A 114 -16.74 7.70 1.41
CA PHE A 114 -17.52 7.55 0.17
C PHE A 114 -18.81 6.74 0.33
N LYS A 115 -19.33 6.61 1.55
CA LYS A 115 -20.63 5.97 1.79
C LYS A 115 -21.82 6.86 1.45
N SER A 116 -21.61 8.18 1.36
CA SER A 116 -22.65 9.14 0.99
C SER A 116 -22.76 9.31 -0.53
N SER A 117 -23.90 9.86 -0.99
CA SER A 117 -24.13 10.17 -2.40
C SER A 117 -23.34 11.38 -2.91
N ASP A 118 -22.93 12.29 -2.02
CA ASP A 118 -22.10 13.45 -2.37
C ASP A 118 -20.64 13.08 -2.48
N LYS A 119 -20.26 12.68 -3.69
CA LYS A 119 -18.89 12.25 -4.00
C LYS A 119 -17.86 13.39 -3.96
N PHE A 120 -18.26 14.61 -4.29
CA PHE A 120 -17.36 15.77 -4.30
C PHE A 120 -16.93 16.17 -2.89
N THR A 121 -17.87 16.33 -1.98
CA THR A 121 -17.58 16.60 -0.56
C THR A 121 -16.78 15.44 0.07
N SER A 122 -17.11 14.20 -0.29
CA SER A 122 -16.39 13.00 0.16
C SER A 122 -14.94 13.02 -0.29
N PHE A 123 -14.68 13.36 -1.55
CA PHE A 123 -13.32 13.47 -2.09
C PHE A 123 -12.51 14.55 -1.37
N ASN A 124 -13.06 15.76 -1.21
CA ASN A 124 -12.36 16.85 -0.53
C ASN A 124 -12.02 16.50 0.93
N LYS A 125 -12.94 15.88 1.67
CA LYS A 125 -12.70 15.42 3.04
C LYS A 125 -11.61 14.34 3.10
N SER A 126 -11.66 13.39 2.18
CA SER A 126 -10.66 12.31 2.13
C SER A 126 -9.27 12.83 1.77
N SER A 127 -9.18 13.77 0.82
CA SER A 127 -7.92 14.42 0.43
C SER A 127 -7.33 15.21 1.59
N ALA A 128 -8.11 16.05 2.25
CA ALA A 128 -7.65 16.82 3.41
C ALA A 128 -7.19 15.91 4.56
N TRP A 129 -7.89 14.79 4.80
CA TRP A 129 -7.52 13.83 5.82
C TRP A 129 -6.21 13.13 5.49
N ALA A 130 -6.03 12.66 4.24
CA ALA A 130 -4.80 12.02 3.79
C ALA A 130 -3.60 12.99 3.85
N GLN A 131 -3.78 14.22 3.37
CA GLN A 131 -2.76 15.28 3.46
C GLN A 131 -2.34 15.52 4.92
N ASN A 132 -3.29 15.64 5.84
CA ASN A 132 -3.00 15.86 7.25
C ASN A 132 -2.18 14.73 7.87
N ILE A 133 -2.48 13.46 7.54
CA ILE A 133 -1.72 12.32 8.03
C ILE A 133 -0.29 12.33 7.46
N ILE A 134 -0.14 12.55 6.15
CA ILE A 134 1.15 12.50 5.48
C ILE A 134 2.04 13.67 5.92
N LEU A 135 1.50 14.88 5.97
CA LEU A 135 2.27 16.09 6.33
C LEU A 135 2.66 16.16 7.81
N ASN A 136 1.84 15.60 8.71
CA ASN A 136 2.17 15.52 10.14
C ASN A 136 3.15 14.37 10.47
N SER A 137 3.44 13.50 9.52
CA SER A 137 4.53 12.56 9.67
C SER A 137 5.82 13.28 9.30
N ASN A 138 6.74 13.50 10.18
CA ASN A 138 8.05 14.12 9.93
C ASN A 138 8.93 13.35 8.91
N LEU A 139 8.34 12.49 8.11
CA LEU A 139 9.00 11.55 7.19
C LEU A 139 9.12 12.10 5.75
N ILE A 140 8.29 13.07 5.40
CA ILE A 140 8.36 13.75 4.10
C ILE A 140 8.65 15.21 4.39
N ALA A 141 9.72 15.74 3.78
CA ALA A 141 10.01 17.17 3.88
C ALA A 141 8.79 17.98 3.45
N PRO A 142 8.46 19.10 4.14
CA PRO A 142 7.28 19.89 3.82
C PRO A 142 7.30 20.28 2.34
N CYS A 143 6.25 19.91 1.65
CA CYS A 143 6.04 20.25 0.27
C CYS A 143 5.90 21.76 0.13
N GLN A 144 6.69 22.38 -0.73
CA GLN A 144 6.38 23.73 -1.19
C GLN A 144 5.24 23.61 -2.19
N THR A 145 4.05 24.04 -1.81
CA THR A 145 2.90 24.16 -2.70
C THR A 145 3.21 25.20 -3.77
N ASN A 146 3.74 24.79 -4.90
CA ASN A 146 3.65 25.61 -6.10
C ASN A 146 2.19 25.59 -6.54
N LYS A 147 1.47 26.72 -6.35
CA LYS A 147 0.11 26.92 -6.82
C LYS A 147 0.05 26.75 -8.34
N ILE A 148 -0.22 25.54 -8.79
CA ILE A 148 -0.65 25.33 -10.16
C ILE A 148 -2.12 25.77 -10.21
N LYS A 149 -2.41 26.85 -10.95
CA LYS A 149 -3.74 27.43 -11.14
C LYS A 149 -4.63 26.52 -11.99
N ASN A 150 -5.04 25.39 -11.46
CA ASN A 150 -6.08 24.57 -12.05
C ASN A 150 -6.94 23.93 -10.94
N LYS A 151 -8.17 23.64 -11.22
CA LYS A 151 -9.31 23.31 -10.35
C LYS A 151 -9.12 22.08 -9.42
N TYR A 152 -7.94 21.51 -9.34
CA TYR A 152 -7.47 20.42 -8.46
C TYR A 152 -6.17 20.80 -7.75
N GLU A 153 -6.17 22.02 -7.19
CA GLU A 153 -5.03 22.70 -6.62
C GLU A 153 -4.72 22.19 -5.23
N ASP A 154 -4.04 21.11 -5.11
CA ASP A 154 -3.18 20.79 -3.96
C ASP A 154 -2.50 19.44 -4.22
N VAL A 155 -1.85 19.29 -5.36
CA VAL A 155 -0.88 18.20 -5.54
C VAL A 155 0.40 18.62 -4.86
N CYS A 156 0.72 17.97 -3.75
CA CYS A 156 2.00 18.15 -3.10
C CYS A 156 3.10 17.63 -4.02
N LEU A 157 3.83 18.55 -4.66
CA LEU A 157 5.04 18.21 -5.41
C LEU A 157 6.18 18.05 -4.42
N PHE A 158 6.81 16.90 -4.38
CA PHE A 158 7.96 16.62 -3.52
C PHE A 158 9.12 17.57 -3.85
N GLN A 159 9.75 18.10 -2.80
CA GLN A 159 10.69 19.23 -2.89
C GLN A 159 12.04 18.93 -3.56
N LYS A 160 12.36 17.69 -3.84
CA LYS A 160 13.47 17.30 -4.70
C LYS A 160 12.89 16.79 -6.01
N ASN A 161 13.52 17.07 -7.13
CA ASN A 161 13.19 16.47 -8.44
C ASN A 161 13.45 14.96 -8.45
N ILE A 162 12.95 14.26 -7.42
CA ILE A 162 13.04 12.83 -7.27
C ILE A 162 11.81 12.23 -7.92
N PRO A 163 11.92 11.41 -8.96
CA PRO A 163 10.79 10.80 -9.60
C PRO A 163 10.08 9.82 -8.63
N ALA A 164 8.75 9.76 -8.70
CA ALA A 164 7.96 8.78 -7.97
C ALA A 164 7.53 7.66 -8.92
N TYR A 165 7.68 6.43 -8.49
CA TYR A 165 7.24 5.23 -9.20
C TYR A 165 6.10 4.58 -8.42
N GLY A 166 5.00 4.23 -9.12
CA GLY A 166 3.88 3.48 -8.55
C GLY A 166 4.16 1.97 -8.57
N ALA A 167 3.70 1.28 -7.54
CA ALA A 167 3.77 -0.18 -7.43
C ALA A 167 2.38 -0.82 -7.52
#